data_2e93a291bbc7be31804da1fb3d58ee7d
#
_entry.id   2e93a291bbc7be31804da1fb3d58ee7d
#
_cell.length_a   1.000
_cell.length_b   1.000
_cell.length_c   1.000
_cell.angle_alpha   90.00
_cell.angle_beta   90.00
_cell.angle_gamma   90.00
#
_symmetry.space_group_name_H-M   'P 1'
#
loop_
_entity.id
_entity.type
_entity.pdbx_description
1 polymer ?
#
loop_
_entity_poly.entity_id
_entity_poly.type
_entity_poly.pdbx_seq_one_letter_code
_entity_poly.pdbx_strand_id
1 'polypeptide(L)'
;TNPEDTGIYNPNIEEFVKLIHEAGGLCAYDQANANGILGVARARDAGFDLCHFNLHKTFSSPHGSYGPGCAASCVVKKLEPFLPKPVVVYRDGKYDLDYDRPQSIGKARSFLGNVQVMLRCYAWIMSLGADGLRKVAELAVLNNNYLLKRLMELDGFELPYPKGGQRLEQTRYSLDKVFRDTGITGSDIRRRVVDYGIQSYHESHFPVIIPNPVTLEPTETYSKEDMDYYVDMFKEIIHDAYADPSLIKNAPEFGETSQINEDYANDERTRAMTWRAYVKKNGSKV
;
A
#
# COMPACT_ATOMS: atom_id res chain seq x y z
N THR A 1 3.48 -11.87 -2.10
CA THR A 1 3.62 -11.11 -0.85
C THR A 1 3.19 -11.92 0.36
N ASN A 2 3.73 -11.65 1.56
CA ASN A 2 3.38 -12.31 2.81
C ASN A 2 3.76 -11.39 3.99
N PRO A 3 2.82 -10.76 4.72
CA PRO A 3 1.38 -10.98 4.59
C PRO A 3 0.81 -10.47 3.27
N GLU A 4 -0.39 -10.93 2.96
CA GLU A 4 -1.17 -10.38 1.86
C GLU A 4 -1.99 -9.15 2.30
N ASP A 5 -2.67 -8.48 1.36
CA ASP A 5 -3.46 -7.26 1.62
C ASP A 5 -4.60 -7.42 2.65
N THR A 6 -4.95 -8.64 3.03
CA THR A 6 -5.89 -8.91 4.12
C THR A 6 -5.25 -8.89 5.51
N GLY A 7 -3.93 -8.75 5.58
CA GLY A 7 -3.13 -8.79 6.79
C GLY A 7 -2.89 -10.20 7.34
N ILE A 8 -3.16 -11.24 6.53
CA ILE A 8 -3.01 -12.63 6.92
C ILE A 8 -1.63 -13.13 6.48
N TYR A 9 -0.92 -13.74 7.41
CA TYR A 9 0.34 -14.40 7.13
C TYR A 9 0.11 -15.85 6.71
N ASN A 10 0.71 -16.25 5.59
CA ASN A 10 0.69 -17.65 5.14
C ASN A 10 1.80 -18.45 5.87
N PRO A 11 1.47 -19.38 6.77
CA PRO A 11 2.46 -20.16 7.50
C PRO A 11 3.19 -21.19 6.62
N ASN A 12 2.64 -21.53 5.46
CA ASN A 12 3.21 -22.55 4.56
C ASN A 12 4.09 -21.93 3.47
N ILE A 13 4.55 -20.69 3.64
CA ILE A 13 5.30 -19.97 2.59
C ILE A 13 6.61 -20.69 2.20
N GLU A 14 7.29 -21.33 3.15
CA GLU A 14 8.52 -22.09 2.88
C GLU A 14 8.25 -23.30 1.98
N GLU A 15 7.17 -24.03 2.25
CA GLU A 15 6.76 -25.17 1.42
C GLU A 15 6.38 -24.73 0.01
N PHE A 16 5.67 -23.62 -0.11
CA PHE A 16 5.35 -23.02 -1.40
C PHE A 16 6.62 -22.70 -2.21
N VAL A 17 7.60 -22.04 -1.60
CA VAL A 17 8.88 -21.71 -2.25
C VAL A 17 9.63 -22.97 -2.66
N LYS A 18 9.66 -23.97 -1.80
CA LYS A 18 10.30 -25.27 -2.07
C LYS A 18 9.70 -25.96 -3.30
N LEU A 19 8.38 -26.02 -3.39
CA LEU A 19 7.68 -26.65 -4.54
C LEU A 19 8.00 -25.92 -5.86
N ILE A 20 8.11 -24.60 -5.86
CA ILE A 20 8.51 -23.82 -7.03
C ILE A 20 9.95 -24.12 -7.43
N HIS A 21 10.87 -24.22 -6.46
CA HIS A 21 12.27 -24.58 -6.72
C HIS A 21 12.41 -26.01 -7.28
N GLU A 22 11.65 -26.96 -6.75
CA GLU A 22 11.63 -28.34 -7.27
C GLU A 22 11.16 -28.40 -8.74
N ALA A 23 10.29 -27.48 -9.14
CA ALA A 23 9.86 -27.32 -10.52
C ALA A 23 10.84 -26.50 -11.39
N GLY A 24 11.99 -26.09 -10.84
CA GLY A 24 13.01 -25.29 -11.56
C GLY A 24 12.70 -23.80 -11.64
N GLY A 25 11.71 -23.30 -10.90
CA GLY A 25 11.32 -21.89 -10.87
C GLY A 25 12.16 -21.05 -9.91
N LEU A 26 11.91 -19.75 -9.91
CA LEU A 26 12.44 -18.77 -8.95
C LEU A 26 11.30 -18.08 -8.24
N CYS A 27 11.54 -17.69 -6.98
CA CYS A 27 10.57 -17.01 -6.15
C CYS A 27 10.96 -15.57 -5.85
N ALA A 28 10.07 -14.64 -6.18
CA ALA A 28 10.19 -13.22 -5.84
C ALA A 28 9.27 -12.89 -4.65
N TYR A 29 9.82 -12.23 -3.64
CA TYR A 29 9.04 -11.74 -2.52
C TYR A 29 8.80 -10.24 -2.67
N ASP A 30 7.57 -9.88 -2.92
CA ASP A 30 7.14 -8.49 -2.87
C ASP A 30 6.98 -8.07 -1.40
N GLN A 31 7.91 -7.26 -0.93
CA GLN A 31 7.92 -6.61 0.38
C GLN A 31 7.80 -5.08 0.22
N ALA A 32 7.06 -4.64 -0.79
CA ALA A 32 6.78 -3.21 -1.01
C ALA A 32 6.26 -2.57 0.28
N ASN A 33 5.43 -3.30 1.01
CA ASN A 33 5.07 -3.02 2.40
C ASN A 33 5.78 -4.01 3.32
N ALA A 34 6.55 -3.48 4.26
CA ALA A 34 7.25 -4.27 5.28
C ALA A 34 6.84 -3.86 6.71
N ASN A 35 5.75 -3.11 6.88
CA ASN A 35 5.36 -2.52 8.16
C ASN A 35 5.13 -3.56 9.28
N GLY A 36 4.63 -4.75 8.94
CA GLY A 36 4.39 -5.81 9.94
C GLY A 36 5.53 -6.81 10.10
N ILE A 37 6.56 -6.76 9.26
CA ILE A 37 7.59 -7.81 9.20
C ILE A 37 9.02 -7.30 9.37
N LEU A 38 9.22 -5.99 9.41
CA LEU A 38 10.55 -5.38 9.50
C LEU A 38 11.26 -5.82 10.78
N GLY A 39 12.45 -6.40 10.62
CA GLY A 39 13.23 -6.93 11.75
C GLY A 39 12.66 -8.24 12.37
N VAL A 40 11.58 -8.78 11.83
CA VAL A 40 10.91 -10.01 12.29
C VAL A 40 11.08 -11.15 11.30
N ALA A 41 10.80 -10.92 10.03
CA ALA A 41 10.90 -11.93 8.97
C ALA A 41 11.85 -11.49 7.86
N ARG A 42 12.55 -12.44 7.25
CA ARG A 42 13.45 -12.20 6.11
C ARG A 42 13.08 -13.10 4.94
N ALA A 43 13.04 -12.54 3.75
CA ALA A 43 12.79 -13.29 2.51
C ALA A 43 13.71 -14.52 2.36
N ARG A 44 14.98 -14.36 2.74
CA ARG A 44 15.97 -15.43 2.70
C ARG A 44 15.60 -16.64 3.55
N ASP A 45 15.03 -16.42 4.73
CA ASP A 45 14.71 -17.52 5.66
C ASP A 45 13.58 -18.39 5.10
N ALA A 46 12.65 -17.81 4.34
CA ALA A 46 11.63 -18.53 3.58
C ALA A 46 12.11 -19.06 2.22
N GLY A 47 13.39 -18.87 1.87
CA GLY A 47 14.00 -19.41 0.66
C GLY A 47 13.82 -18.59 -0.62
N PHE A 48 13.28 -17.37 -0.56
CA PHE A 48 13.10 -16.52 -1.74
C PHE A 48 14.42 -16.15 -2.42
N ASP A 49 14.41 -16.08 -3.75
CA ASP A 49 15.58 -15.74 -4.57
C ASP A 49 15.79 -14.24 -4.72
N LEU A 50 14.73 -13.48 -4.67
CA LEU A 50 14.78 -12.01 -4.73
C LEU A 50 13.64 -11.40 -3.93
N CYS A 51 13.86 -10.18 -3.45
CA CYS A 51 12.82 -9.38 -2.82
C CYS A 51 13.03 -7.89 -3.13
N HIS A 52 11.99 -7.09 -2.99
CA HIS A 52 12.10 -5.65 -3.04
C HIS A 52 11.33 -4.97 -1.90
N PHE A 53 11.81 -3.78 -1.53
CA PHE A 53 11.18 -2.91 -0.55
C PHE A 53 10.90 -1.56 -1.18
N ASN A 54 9.75 -0.98 -0.88
CA ASN A 54 9.50 0.41 -1.23
C ASN A 54 10.03 1.34 -0.13
N LEU A 55 11.05 2.12 -0.45
CA LEU A 55 11.64 3.08 0.48
C LEU A 55 10.67 4.22 0.84
N HIS A 56 9.66 4.43 0.01
CA HIS A 56 8.62 5.44 0.19
C HIS A 56 7.37 4.93 0.92
N LYS A 57 7.42 3.74 1.49
CA LYS A 57 6.38 3.18 2.37
C LYS A 57 6.92 3.04 3.79
N THR A 58 7.30 1.86 4.21
CA THR A 58 7.78 1.53 5.56
C THR A 58 8.93 2.41 6.04
N PHE A 59 9.80 2.88 5.15
CA PHE A 59 11.06 3.57 5.49
C PHE A 59 10.94 5.10 5.58
N SER A 60 9.75 5.60 5.83
CA SER A 60 9.47 7.02 6.14
C SER A 60 10.01 8.03 5.11
N SER A 61 9.90 7.70 3.84
CA SER A 61 10.34 8.57 2.75
C SER A 61 9.18 8.90 1.81
N PRO A 62 8.23 9.74 2.25
CA PRO A 62 6.99 9.99 1.52
C PRO A 62 7.24 10.54 0.11
N HIS A 63 6.38 10.13 -0.83
CA HIS A 63 6.45 10.54 -2.23
C HIS A 63 5.21 11.28 -2.73
N GLY A 64 4.31 11.71 -1.84
CA GLY A 64 3.13 12.51 -2.18
C GLY A 64 2.13 11.78 -3.08
N SER A 65 1.88 10.51 -2.83
CA SER A 65 1.00 9.59 -3.56
C SER A 65 1.46 9.26 -4.99
N TYR A 66 1.80 10.21 -5.81
CA TYR A 66 2.25 10.03 -7.20
C TYR A 66 3.61 10.67 -7.51
N GLY A 67 4.30 11.13 -6.48
CA GLY A 67 5.64 11.68 -6.63
C GLY A 67 6.72 10.60 -6.83
N PRO A 68 8.00 11.00 -6.89
CA PRO A 68 9.09 10.11 -7.18
C PRO A 68 9.32 9.10 -6.03
N GLY A 69 8.95 7.85 -6.27
CA GLY A 69 9.23 6.73 -5.38
C GLY A 69 10.64 6.15 -5.58
N CYS A 70 11.01 5.23 -4.71
CA CYS A 70 12.23 4.46 -4.82
C CYS A 70 12.04 3.07 -4.21
N ALA A 71 12.74 2.08 -4.75
CA ALA A 71 12.76 0.73 -4.22
C ALA A 71 14.19 0.23 -4.05
N ALA A 72 14.39 -0.64 -3.06
CA ALA A 72 15.59 -1.43 -2.91
C ALA A 72 15.29 -2.88 -3.30
N SER A 73 16.06 -3.42 -4.25
CA SER A 73 15.93 -4.82 -4.68
C SER A 73 17.11 -5.63 -4.20
N CYS A 74 16.83 -6.75 -3.57
CA CYS A 74 17.85 -7.69 -3.08
C CYS A 74 17.71 -9.01 -3.81
N VAL A 75 18.84 -9.67 -4.08
CA VAL A 75 18.88 -10.96 -4.77
C VAL A 75 19.85 -11.92 -4.11
N VAL A 76 19.63 -13.21 -4.28
CA VAL A 76 20.62 -14.23 -3.93
C VAL A 76 21.84 -14.14 -4.85
N LYS A 77 23.01 -14.63 -4.38
CA LYS A 77 24.29 -14.50 -5.11
C LYS A 77 24.22 -15.03 -6.55
N LYS A 78 23.50 -16.10 -6.83
CA LYS A 78 23.34 -16.66 -8.19
C LYS A 78 22.71 -15.69 -9.20
N LEU A 79 21.92 -14.71 -8.72
CA LEU A 79 21.25 -13.70 -9.55
C LEU A 79 22.02 -12.36 -9.62
N GLU A 80 23.06 -12.17 -8.81
CA GLU A 80 23.86 -10.95 -8.78
C GLU A 80 24.42 -10.54 -10.15
N PRO A 81 24.95 -11.46 -11.01
CA PRO A 81 25.46 -11.10 -12.32
C PRO A 81 24.43 -10.46 -13.26
N PHE A 82 23.15 -10.73 -13.04
CA PHE A 82 22.05 -10.25 -13.88
C PHE A 82 21.49 -8.90 -13.43
N LEU A 83 21.91 -8.36 -12.30
CA LEU A 83 21.46 -7.06 -11.82
C LEU A 83 21.61 -5.96 -12.88
N PRO A 84 20.74 -4.94 -12.87
CA PRO A 84 20.88 -3.78 -13.75
C PRO A 84 22.23 -3.10 -13.60
N LYS A 85 22.77 -2.56 -14.69
CA LYS A 85 24.01 -1.77 -14.67
C LYS A 85 23.74 -0.27 -14.81
N PRO A 86 24.59 0.62 -14.24
CA PRO A 86 25.81 0.30 -13.48
C PRO A 86 25.49 -0.13 -12.05
N VAL A 87 26.46 -0.81 -11.43
CA VAL A 87 26.46 -1.12 -10.00
C VAL A 87 27.51 -0.24 -9.34
N VAL A 88 27.20 0.27 -8.15
CA VAL A 88 28.20 1.00 -7.34
C VAL A 88 29.20 0.02 -6.77
N VAL A 89 30.48 0.28 -6.98
CA VAL A 89 31.59 -0.53 -6.45
C VAL A 89 32.56 0.34 -5.67
N TYR A 90 33.27 -0.29 -4.73
CA TYR A 90 34.35 0.35 -3.99
C TYR A 90 35.64 -0.33 -4.38
N ARG A 91 36.55 0.40 -5.08
CA ARG A 91 37.86 -0.10 -5.53
C ARG A 91 38.91 0.96 -5.25
N ASP A 92 40.06 0.54 -4.75
CA ASP A 92 41.25 1.40 -4.52
C ASP A 92 40.94 2.67 -3.70
N GLY A 93 40.12 2.53 -2.67
CA GLY A 93 39.75 3.64 -1.78
C GLY A 93 38.73 4.62 -2.33
N LYS A 94 38.10 4.32 -3.49
CA LYS A 94 37.11 5.19 -4.13
C LYS A 94 35.85 4.42 -4.54
N TYR A 95 34.72 5.12 -4.53
CA TYR A 95 33.49 4.63 -5.13
C TYR A 95 33.49 4.94 -6.63
N ASP A 96 33.01 3.96 -7.43
CA ASP A 96 32.89 4.11 -8.87
C ASP A 96 31.65 3.35 -9.37
N LEU A 97 31.30 3.57 -10.64
CA LEU A 97 30.18 2.91 -11.33
C LEU A 97 30.71 1.83 -12.27
N ASP A 98 30.42 0.59 -11.94
CA ASP A 98 30.80 -0.56 -12.76
C ASP A 98 29.77 -0.84 -13.87
N TYR A 99 30.16 -0.60 -15.12
CA TYR A 99 29.38 -0.88 -16.33
C TYR A 99 29.78 -2.20 -16.99
N ASP A 100 30.93 -2.80 -16.61
CA ASP A 100 31.43 -4.04 -17.15
C ASP A 100 30.74 -5.26 -16.54
N ARG A 101 29.49 -5.44 -16.92
CA ARG A 101 28.61 -6.52 -16.45
C ARG A 101 27.94 -7.20 -17.64
N PRO A 102 28.60 -8.17 -18.28
CA PRO A 102 28.15 -8.76 -19.54
C PRO A 102 26.84 -9.54 -19.44
N GLN A 103 26.52 -10.08 -18.25
CA GLN A 103 25.27 -10.82 -18.02
C GLN A 103 24.13 -9.95 -17.49
N SER A 104 24.37 -8.66 -17.25
CA SER A 104 23.36 -7.73 -16.76
C SER A 104 22.15 -7.66 -17.69
N ILE A 105 20.94 -7.54 -17.12
CA ILE A 105 19.71 -7.24 -17.88
C ILE A 105 19.75 -5.85 -18.54
N GLY A 106 20.82 -5.12 -18.39
CA GLY A 106 21.01 -3.80 -18.97
C GLY A 106 20.67 -2.66 -18.03
N LYS A 107 20.47 -1.46 -18.60
CA LYS A 107 20.13 -0.26 -17.85
C LYS A 107 18.63 -0.17 -17.67
N ALA A 108 18.14 -0.35 -16.45
CA ALA A 108 16.72 -0.32 -16.15
C ALA A 108 16.11 1.09 -16.25
N ARG A 109 16.89 2.16 -16.01
CA ARG A 109 16.47 3.57 -16.04
C ARG A 109 17.57 4.48 -16.56
N SER A 110 17.18 5.70 -16.94
CA SER A 110 18.15 6.73 -17.40
C SER A 110 19.00 7.32 -16.27
N PHE A 111 18.57 7.16 -15.00
CA PHE A 111 19.29 7.65 -13.79
C PHE A 111 19.45 6.52 -12.76
N LEU A 112 20.22 6.78 -11.69
CA LEU A 112 20.63 5.75 -10.71
C LEU A 112 19.64 5.56 -9.55
N GLY A 113 18.44 6.09 -9.66
CA GLY A 113 17.41 6.06 -8.62
C GLY A 113 17.23 7.42 -7.94
N ASN A 114 16.22 7.50 -7.09
CA ASN A 114 15.88 8.73 -6.39
C ASN A 114 16.73 8.89 -5.12
N VAL A 115 17.89 9.53 -5.26
CA VAL A 115 18.88 9.67 -4.18
C VAL A 115 18.30 10.37 -2.95
N GLN A 116 17.41 11.34 -3.11
CA GLN A 116 16.77 12.01 -1.97
C GLN A 116 15.93 11.05 -1.12
N VAL A 117 15.18 10.16 -1.77
CA VAL A 117 14.41 9.12 -1.07
C VAL A 117 15.35 8.15 -0.37
N MET A 118 16.45 7.75 -1.01
CA MET A 118 17.47 6.88 -0.40
C MET A 118 18.08 7.51 0.84
N LEU A 119 18.46 8.79 0.78
CA LEU A 119 19.07 9.50 1.92
C LEU A 119 18.09 9.65 3.09
N ARG A 120 16.84 9.93 2.84
CA ARG A 120 15.80 9.98 3.89
C ARG A 120 15.63 8.63 4.56
N CYS A 121 15.48 7.57 3.75
CA CYS A 121 15.43 6.20 4.23
C CYS A 121 16.66 5.83 5.08
N TYR A 122 17.85 6.14 4.59
CA TYR A 122 19.09 5.89 5.31
C TYR A 122 19.12 6.62 6.67
N ALA A 123 18.79 7.91 6.70
CA ALA A 123 18.73 8.69 7.93
C ALA A 123 17.72 8.11 8.93
N TRP A 124 16.55 7.70 8.47
CA TRP A 124 15.53 7.07 9.30
C TRP A 124 16.00 5.73 9.90
N ILE A 125 16.59 4.85 9.06
CA ILE A 125 17.17 3.59 9.53
C ILE A 125 18.26 3.83 10.58
N MET A 126 19.16 4.78 10.33
CA MET A 126 20.23 5.12 11.25
C MET A 126 19.75 5.71 12.57
N SER A 127 18.65 6.47 12.55
CA SER A 127 18.07 7.06 13.77
C SER A 127 17.42 6.02 14.68
N LEU A 128 16.89 4.93 14.11
CA LEU A 128 16.18 3.88 14.85
C LEU A 128 17.09 2.73 15.28
N GLY A 129 18.07 2.39 14.46
CA GLY A 129 18.89 1.20 14.67
C GLY A 129 18.06 -0.11 14.56
N ALA A 130 18.69 -1.24 14.83
CA ALA A 130 18.07 -2.55 14.67
C ALA A 130 16.86 -2.75 15.59
N ASP A 131 16.99 -2.35 16.86
CA ASP A 131 15.93 -2.51 17.86
C ASP A 131 14.72 -1.60 17.56
N GLY A 132 14.97 -0.36 17.12
CA GLY A 132 13.92 0.58 16.72
C GLY A 132 13.15 0.10 15.49
N LEU A 133 13.85 -0.44 14.49
CA LEU A 133 13.19 -1.01 13.30
C LEU A 133 12.26 -2.16 13.62
N ARG A 134 12.68 -3.04 14.53
CA ARG A 134 11.80 -4.12 15.01
C ARG A 134 10.57 -3.58 15.77
N LYS A 135 10.79 -2.58 16.63
CA LYS A 135 9.70 -1.92 17.36
C LYS A 135 8.67 -1.28 16.45
N VAL A 136 9.10 -0.68 15.35
CA VAL A 136 8.20 -0.11 14.32
C VAL A 136 7.19 -1.18 13.85
N ALA A 137 7.67 -2.36 13.48
CA ALA A 137 6.79 -3.45 13.03
C ALA A 137 5.86 -3.95 14.16
N GLU A 138 6.40 -4.14 15.36
CA GLU A 138 5.62 -4.59 16.52
C GLU A 138 4.49 -3.60 16.86
N LEU A 139 4.78 -2.28 16.81
CA LEU A 139 3.77 -1.24 17.06
C LEU A 139 2.74 -1.13 15.95
N ALA A 140 3.14 -1.25 14.68
CA ALA A 140 2.20 -1.26 13.56
C ALA A 140 1.20 -2.41 13.68
N VAL A 141 1.66 -3.61 14.03
CA VAL A 141 0.79 -4.77 14.27
C VAL A 141 -0.11 -4.57 15.48
N LEU A 142 0.42 -4.00 16.57
CA LEU A 142 -0.36 -3.69 17.76
C LEU A 142 -1.48 -2.69 17.44
N ASN A 143 -1.14 -1.59 16.78
CA ASN A 143 -2.09 -0.54 16.40
C ASN A 143 -3.19 -1.08 15.49
N ASN A 144 -2.82 -1.90 14.49
CA ASN A 144 -3.82 -2.51 13.61
C ASN A 144 -4.79 -3.42 14.37
N ASN A 145 -4.30 -4.25 15.28
CA ASN A 145 -5.18 -5.14 16.06
C ASN A 145 -6.01 -4.38 17.12
N TYR A 146 -5.50 -3.25 17.62
CA TYR A 146 -6.30 -2.34 18.44
C TYR A 146 -7.47 -1.75 17.62
N LEU A 147 -7.16 -1.18 16.46
CA LEU A 147 -8.16 -0.61 15.56
C LEU A 147 -9.18 -1.66 15.10
N LEU A 148 -8.69 -2.86 14.73
CA LEU A 148 -9.54 -4.00 14.37
C LEU A 148 -10.57 -4.30 15.47
N LYS A 149 -10.12 -4.42 16.72
CA LYS A 149 -11.00 -4.69 17.84
C LYS A 149 -12.07 -3.61 17.98
N ARG A 150 -11.69 -2.34 17.90
CA ARG A 150 -12.60 -1.20 18.09
C ARG A 150 -13.60 -1.07 16.94
N LEU A 151 -13.18 -1.22 15.70
CA LEU A 151 -14.08 -1.14 14.53
C LEU A 151 -15.09 -2.30 14.49
N MET A 152 -14.68 -3.49 14.94
CA MET A 152 -15.61 -4.63 15.02
C MET A 152 -16.66 -4.50 16.13
N GLU A 153 -16.57 -3.49 16.99
CA GLU A 153 -17.63 -3.11 17.94
C GLU A 153 -18.75 -2.29 17.25
N LEU A 154 -18.49 -1.73 16.06
CA LEU A 154 -19.47 -0.94 15.29
C LEU A 154 -20.36 -1.86 14.44
N ASP A 155 -21.68 -1.66 14.54
CA ASP A 155 -22.62 -2.35 13.68
C ASP A 155 -22.52 -1.79 12.25
N GLY A 156 -21.99 -2.58 11.32
CA GLY A 156 -21.74 -2.16 9.93
C GLY A 156 -20.40 -2.61 9.39
N PHE A 157 -19.41 -2.82 10.28
CA PHE A 157 -18.15 -3.44 9.90
C PHE A 157 -18.25 -4.97 9.95
N GLU A 158 -17.81 -5.60 8.88
CA GLU A 158 -17.71 -7.06 8.77
C GLU A 158 -16.27 -7.46 8.46
N LEU A 159 -15.85 -8.62 8.95
CA LEU A 159 -14.56 -9.24 8.64
C LEU A 159 -14.81 -10.58 7.93
N PRO A 160 -15.06 -10.57 6.62
CA PRO A 160 -15.57 -11.74 5.92
C PRO A 160 -14.53 -12.82 5.64
N TYR A 161 -13.22 -12.46 5.62
CA TYR A 161 -12.19 -13.41 5.21
C TYR A 161 -10.85 -13.18 5.92
N PRO A 162 -10.33 -14.23 6.60
CA PRO A 162 -11.13 -15.24 7.28
C PRO A 162 -11.91 -14.61 8.42
N LYS A 163 -12.97 -15.24 8.85
CA LYS A 163 -13.75 -14.73 9.99
C LYS A 163 -12.90 -14.73 11.25
N GLY A 164 -12.78 -13.57 11.88
CA GLY A 164 -12.05 -13.39 13.13
C GLY A 164 -10.53 -13.49 12.97
N GLY A 165 -9.83 -13.56 14.10
CA GLY A 165 -8.38 -13.68 14.18
C GLY A 165 -7.64 -12.35 14.12
N GLN A 166 -6.36 -12.43 14.52
CA GLN A 166 -5.44 -11.29 14.46
C GLN A 166 -4.95 -11.06 13.03
N ARG A 167 -4.53 -9.84 12.77
CA ARG A 167 -3.89 -9.44 11.51
C ARG A 167 -2.49 -8.91 11.78
N LEU A 168 -1.65 -8.87 10.78
CA LEU A 168 -0.39 -8.15 10.85
C LEU A 168 -0.65 -6.64 10.76
N GLU A 169 0.04 -5.92 9.90
CA GLU A 169 0.02 -4.45 9.86
C GLU A 169 -1.26 -3.83 9.28
N GLN A 170 -2.06 -4.61 8.55
CA GLN A 170 -3.26 -4.10 7.88
C GLN A 170 -4.44 -5.04 8.00
N THR A 171 -5.65 -4.49 7.79
CA THR A 171 -6.89 -5.26 7.82
C THR A 171 -7.80 -4.79 6.71
N ARG A 172 -8.40 -5.75 5.99
CA ARG A 172 -9.45 -5.47 5.00
C ARG A 172 -10.80 -5.84 5.57
N TYR A 173 -11.61 -4.82 5.79
CA TYR A 173 -12.99 -4.93 6.26
C TYR A 173 -13.96 -4.90 5.09
N SER A 174 -15.22 -5.22 5.37
CA SER A 174 -16.35 -5.00 4.49
C SER A 174 -17.37 -4.08 5.16
N LEU A 175 -17.92 -3.15 4.40
CA LEU A 175 -19.10 -2.34 4.75
C LEU A 175 -20.36 -2.82 4.01
N ASP A 176 -20.35 -4.07 3.57
CA ASP A 176 -21.44 -4.62 2.76
C ASP A 176 -22.78 -4.68 3.52
N LYS A 177 -22.75 -4.83 4.84
CA LYS A 177 -23.94 -4.73 5.68
C LYS A 177 -24.59 -3.35 5.55
N VAL A 178 -23.82 -2.27 5.65
CA VAL A 178 -24.34 -0.91 5.49
C VAL A 178 -24.94 -0.72 4.10
N PHE A 179 -24.26 -1.24 3.08
CA PHE A 179 -24.77 -1.18 1.71
C PHE A 179 -26.11 -1.93 1.54
N ARG A 180 -26.21 -3.15 2.04
CA ARG A 180 -27.45 -3.95 1.95
C ARG A 180 -28.63 -3.27 2.65
N ASP A 181 -28.36 -2.63 3.78
CA ASP A 181 -29.41 -2.03 4.62
C ASP A 181 -29.84 -0.64 4.12
N THR A 182 -28.92 0.16 3.58
CA THR A 182 -29.14 1.59 3.29
C THR A 182 -28.92 2.00 1.84
N GLY A 183 -28.28 1.15 1.03
CA GLY A 183 -27.83 1.48 -0.32
C GLY A 183 -26.62 2.43 -0.38
N ILE A 184 -25.97 2.69 0.76
CA ILE A 184 -24.73 3.49 0.84
C ILE A 184 -23.52 2.61 0.52
N THR A 185 -22.79 2.96 -0.53
CA THR A 185 -21.60 2.22 -0.95
C THR A 185 -20.34 2.59 -0.12
N GLY A 186 -19.32 1.72 -0.16
CA GLY A 186 -18.01 2.06 0.39
C GLY A 186 -17.43 3.35 -0.20
N SER A 187 -17.63 3.58 -1.50
CA SER A 187 -17.20 4.82 -2.16
C SER A 187 -17.96 6.07 -1.67
N ASP A 188 -19.23 5.94 -1.31
CA ASP A 188 -19.99 7.06 -0.69
C ASP A 188 -19.38 7.39 0.68
N ILE A 189 -19.14 6.38 1.52
CA ILE A 189 -18.52 6.54 2.84
C ILE A 189 -17.12 7.15 2.70
N ARG A 190 -16.33 6.70 1.72
CA ARG A 190 -15.00 7.23 1.44
C ARG A 190 -15.00 8.75 1.18
N ARG A 191 -16.03 9.26 0.49
CA ARG A 191 -16.19 10.70 0.29
C ARG A 191 -16.57 11.44 1.58
N ARG A 192 -17.42 10.82 2.42
CA ARG A 192 -17.81 11.42 3.69
C ARG A 192 -16.66 11.54 4.69
N VAL A 193 -15.72 10.59 4.71
CA VAL A 193 -14.51 10.64 5.55
C VAL A 193 -13.73 11.94 5.36
N VAL A 194 -13.71 12.51 4.15
CA VAL A 194 -13.01 13.78 3.86
C VAL A 194 -13.59 14.95 4.65
N ASP A 195 -14.89 14.96 4.93
CA ASP A 195 -15.55 16.01 5.72
C ASP A 195 -15.09 16.06 7.18
N TYR A 196 -14.48 14.98 7.67
CA TYR A 196 -13.87 14.91 9.01
C TYR A 196 -12.40 15.33 9.01
N GLY A 197 -11.88 15.87 7.90
CA GLY A 197 -10.49 16.32 7.79
C GLY A 197 -9.47 15.18 7.68
N ILE A 198 -9.93 13.96 7.41
CA ILE A 198 -9.08 12.78 7.30
C ILE A 198 -8.90 12.41 5.83
N GLN A 199 -7.67 12.04 5.46
CA GLN A 199 -7.42 11.45 4.16
C GLN A 199 -8.20 10.13 4.03
N SER A 200 -8.88 9.96 2.93
CA SER A 200 -9.70 8.78 2.71
C SER A 200 -8.88 7.48 2.64
N TYR A 201 -9.53 6.37 2.96
CA TYR A 201 -8.95 5.04 2.98
C TYR A 201 -8.77 4.43 1.57
N HIS A 202 -7.94 3.41 1.47
CA HIS A 202 -7.84 2.56 0.29
C HIS A 202 -8.95 1.49 0.32
N GLU A 203 -9.62 1.31 -0.79
CA GLU A 203 -10.66 0.28 -0.89
C GLU A 203 -10.03 -1.12 -1.03
N SER A 204 -9.49 -1.43 -2.21
CA SER A 204 -8.88 -2.73 -2.50
C SER A 204 -8.04 -2.68 -3.77
N HIS A 205 -7.11 -3.61 -3.90
CA HIS A 205 -6.51 -3.98 -5.18
C HIS A 205 -7.42 -4.94 -5.96
N PHE A 206 -7.22 -5.02 -7.26
CA PHE A 206 -7.89 -6.03 -8.08
C PHE A 206 -7.20 -7.40 -7.97
N PRO A 207 -7.97 -8.50 -8.01
CA PRO A 207 -9.44 -8.57 -8.05
C PRO A 207 -10.06 -8.17 -6.70
N VAL A 208 -11.21 -7.51 -6.73
CA VAL A 208 -11.97 -7.16 -5.53
C VAL A 208 -12.69 -8.41 -5.02
N ILE A 209 -12.16 -9.04 -3.99
CA ILE A 209 -12.69 -10.29 -3.41
C ILE A 209 -13.64 -10.06 -2.23
N ILE A 210 -13.64 -8.87 -1.65
CA ILE A 210 -14.48 -8.47 -0.53
C ILE A 210 -15.40 -7.34 -1.01
N PRO A 211 -16.72 -7.45 -0.86
CA PRO A 211 -17.66 -6.42 -1.28
C PRO A 211 -17.53 -5.18 -0.36
N ASN A 212 -17.72 -3.99 -0.94
CA ASN A 212 -17.60 -2.71 -0.24
C ASN A 212 -16.37 -2.63 0.69
N PRO A 213 -15.16 -2.86 0.16
CA PRO A 213 -13.97 -3.06 0.99
C PRO A 213 -13.45 -1.76 1.57
N VAL A 214 -12.90 -1.87 2.78
CA VAL A 214 -12.13 -0.84 3.48
C VAL A 214 -10.82 -1.46 3.94
N THR A 215 -9.71 -1.01 3.39
CA THR A 215 -8.39 -1.46 3.83
C THR A 215 -7.75 -0.38 4.69
N LEU A 216 -7.45 -0.72 5.94
CA LEU A 216 -6.84 0.17 6.91
C LEU A 216 -5.50 -0.39 7.37
N GLU A 217 -4.54 0.51 7.49
CA GLU A 217 -3.19 0.21 7.90
C GLU A 217 -2.67 1.33 8.82
N PRO A 218 -3.02 1.29 10.11
CA PRO A 218 -2.42 2.20 11.06
C PRO A 218 -0.96 1.79 11.28
N THR A 219 -0.07 2.74 11.08
CA THR A 219 1.36 2.53 11.31
C THR A 219 1.73 2.82 12.77
N GLU A 220 3.00 2.70 13.11
CA GLU A 220 3.54 3.08 14.41
C GLU A 220 3.41 4.56 14.72
N THR A 221 3.13 5.39 13.73
CA THR A 221 3.06 6.85 13.87
C THR A 221 1.74 7.35 14.46
N TYR A 222 0.70 6.51 14.47
CA TYR A 222 -0.60 6.90 15.02
C TYR A 222 -0.68 6.62 16.52
N SER A 223 -1.16 7.62 17.26
CA SER A 223 -1.45 7.47 18.68
C SER A 223 -2.75 6.69 18.90
N LYS A 224 -2.98 6.28 20.15
CA LYS A 224 -4.25 5.68 20.55
C LYS A 224 -5.42 6.64 20.33
N GLU A 225 -5.21 7.91 20.64
CA GLU A 225 -6.18 8.98 20.48
C GLU A 225 -6.57 9.19 19.01
N ASP A 226 -5.62 9.16 18.11
CA ASP A 226 -5.89 9.23 16.66
C ASP A 226 -6.75 8.07 16.19
N MET A 227 -6.46 6.87 16.66
CA MET A 227 -7.25 5.68 16.31
C MET A 227 -8.65 5.71 16.93
N ASP A 228 -8.79 6.18 18.16
CA ASP A 228 -10.10 6.36 18.80
C ASP A 228 -10.94 7.40 18.04
N TYR A 229 -10.36 8.53 17.66
CA TYR A 229 -11.03 9.54 16.82
C TYR A 229 -11.50 8.93 15.48
N TYR A 230 -10.67 8.10 14.87
CA TYR A 230 -11.01 7.42 13.61
C TYR A 230 -12.21 6.47 13.78
N VAL A 231 -12.28 5.76 14.90
CA VAL A 231 -13.43 4.89 15.24
C VAL A 231 -14.70 5.71 15.47
N ASP A 232 -14.59 6.81 16.23
CA ASP A 232 -15.72 7.68 16.52
C ASP A 232 -16.27 8.32 15.24
N MET A 233 -15.41 8.74 14.32
CA MET A 233 -15.79 9.21 12.97
C MET A 233 -16.62 8.15 12.23
N PHE A 234 -16.16 6.91 12.17
CA PHE A 234 -16.93 5.85 11.50
C PHE A 234 -18.26 5.55 12.18
N LYS A 235 -18.30 5.64 13.50
CA LYS A 235 -19.54 5.50 14.26
C LYS A 235 -20.58 6.54 13.83
N GLU A 236 -20.18 7.80 13.70
CA GLU A 236 -21.06 8.88 13.23
C GLU A 236 -21.47 8.68 11.78
N ILE A 237 -20.53 8.34 10.90
CA ILE A 237 -20.83 8.08 9.47
C ILE A 237 -21.82 6.93 9.31
N ILE A 238 -21.66 5.84 10.05
CA ILE A 238 -22.59 4.73 10.02
C ILE A 238 -23.96 5.15 10.56
N HIS A 239 -24.00 5.88 11.68
CA HIS A 239 -25.23 6.44 12.21
C HIS A 239 -25.97 7.29 11.14
N ASP A 240 -25.26 8.21 10.49
CA ASP A 240 -25.80 9.06 9.43
C ASP A 240 -26.33 8.23 8.25
N ALA A 241 -25.60 7.17 7.87
CA ALA A 241 -26.03 6.28 6.77
C ALA A 241 -27.38 5.62 7.03
N TYR A 242 -27.70 5.30 8.29
CA TYR A 242 -29.00 4.75 8.68
C TYR A 242 -30.07 5.81 8.95
N ALA A 243 -29.69 6.97 9.53
CA ALA A 243 -30.61 8.03 9.91
C ALA A 243 -31.03 8.90 8.72
N ASP A 244 -30.08 9.32 7.91
CA ASP A 244 -30.29 10.13 6.70
C ASP A 244 -29.21 9.81 5.64
N PRO A 245 -29.45 8.83 4.79
CA PRO A 245 -28.50 8.45 3.72
C PRO A 245 -28.10 9.60 2.79
N SER A 246 -28.90 10.69 2.73
CA SER A 246 -28.59 11.83 1.84
C SER A 246 -27.34 12.59 2.30
N LEU A 247 -27.03 12.60 3.59
CA LEU A 247 -25.81 13.20 4.14
C LEU A 247 -24.56 12.53 3.59
N ILE A 248 -24.63 11.21 3.40
CA ILE A 248 -23.50 10.44 2.85
C ILE A 248 -23.46 10.54 1.32
N LYS A 249 -24.61 10.48 0.66
CA LYS A 249 -24.69 10.56 -0.82
C LYS A 249 -24.21 11.90 -1.36
N ASN A 250 -24.44 12.99 -0.64
CA ASN A 250 -24.04 14.33 -1.06
C ASN A 250 -22.63 14.74 -0.65
N ALA A 251 -21.93 13.90 0.11
CA ALA A 251 -20.55 14.16 0.56
C ALA A 251 -19.57 14.23 -0.66
N PRO A 252 -18.46 15.01 -0.55
CA PRO A 252 -18.11 15.86 0.58
C PRO A 252 -18.93 17.16 0.62
N GLU A 253 -19.28 17.60 1.83
CA GLU A 253 -20.03 18.84 2.07
C GLU A 253 -19.09 20.03 2.34
N PHE A 254 -17.99 19.77 3.07
CA PHE A 254 -17.04 20.79 3.51
C PHE A 254 -15.78 20.89 2.65
N GLY A 255 -15.69 20.10 1.57
CA GLY A 255 -14.58 20.18 0.63
C GLY A 255 -14.68 21.38 -0.31
N GLU A 256 -13.54 21.92 -0.77
CA GLU A 256 -13.49 22.96 -1.80
C GLU A 256 -14.10 22.49 -3.14
N THR A 257 -14.10 21.20 -3.38
CA THR A 257 -14.67 20.58 -4.56
C THR A 257 -15.77 19.59 -4.16
N SER A 258 -16.91 19.69 -4.84
CA SER A 258 -17.96 18.69 -4.75
C SER A 258 -17.57 17.37 -5.43
N GLN A 259 -18.51 16.45 -5.57
CA GLN A 259 -18.28 15.19 -6.24
C GLN A 259 -17.77 15.37 -7.68
N ILE A 260 -16.75 14.61 -8.03
CA ILE A 260 -16.25 14.52 -9.39
C ILE A 260 -17.24 13.64 -10.17
N ASN A 261 -17.63 14.11 -11.36
CA ASN A 261 -18.37 13.25 -12.28
C ASN A 261 -17.40 12.22 -12.89
N GLU A 262 -17.34 11.04 -12.28
CA GLU A 262 -16.42 9.98 -12.66
C GLU A 262 -16.70 9.46 -14.07
N ASP A 263 -17.96 9.38 -14.50
CA ASP A 263 -18.32 8.95 -15.85
C ASP A 263 -17.73 9.92 -16.87
N TYR A 264 -17.86 11.22 -16.62
CA TYR A 264 -17.28 12.24 -17.48
C TYR A 264 -15.73 12.20 -17.45
N ALA A 265 -15.14 12.06 -16.28
CA ALA A 265 -13.69 11.99 -16.11
C ALA A 265 -13.09 10.71 -16.75
N ASN A 266 -13.85 9.62 -16.79
CA ASN A 266 -13.42 8.34 -17.33
C ASN A 266 -13.80 8.13 -18.81
N ASP A 267 -14.66 8.96 -19.39
CA ASP A 267 -15.02 8.89 -20.81
C ASP A 267 -13.81 9.16 -21.70
N GLU A 268 -13.51 8.27 -22.62
CA GLU A 268 -12.42 8.42 -23.59
C GLU A 268 -12.50 9.74 -24.38
N ARG A 269 -13.71 10.25 -24.62
CA ARG A 269 -13.95 11.50 -25.33
C ARG A 269 -13.52 12.72 -24.53
N THR A 270 -13.45 12.63 -23.21
CA THR A 270 -13.06 13.74 -22.32
C THR A 270 -11.60 13.66 -21.88
N ARG A 271 -10.97 12.49 -21.96
CA ARG A 271 -9.55 12.28 -21.69
C ARG A 271 -8.67 12.72 -22.87
N ALA A 272 -8.60 13.99 -23.16
CA ALA A 272 -7.79 14.51 -24.27
C ALA A 272 -6.30 14.53 -23.92
N MET A 273 -5.67 13.35 -23.81
CA MET A 273 -4.24 13.19 -23.56
C MET A 273 -3.37 13.28 -24.83
N THR A 274 -3.97 13.11 -26.00
CA THR A 274 -3.29 13.14 -27.30
C THR A 274 -4.00 14.08 -28.27
N TRP A 275 -3.29 14.56 -29.31
CA TRP A 275 -3.90 15.35 -30.36
C TRP A 275 -5.09 14.64 -31.02
N ARG A 276 -5.00 13.33 -31.23
CA ARG A 276 -6.11 12.53 -31.79
C ARG A 276 -7.34 12.57 -30.86
N ALA A 277 -7.15 12.40 -29.55
CA ALA A 277 -8.22 12.48 -28.58
C ALA A 277 -8.81 13.90 -28.50
N TYR A 278 -7.95 14.93 -28.56
CA TYR A 278 -8.37 16.33 -28.60
C TYR A 278 -9.24 16.63 -29.84
N VAL A 279 -8.82 16.21 -31.03
CA VAL A 279 -9.59 16.37 -32.28
C VAL A 279 -10.91 15.60 -32.22
N LYS A 280 -10.92 14.38 -31.68
CA LYS A 280 -12.13 13.59 -31.49
C LYS A 280 -13.13 14.29 -30.56
N LYS A 281 -12.64 14.95 -29.52
CA LYS A 281 -13.45 15.68 -28.54
C LYS A 281 -14.02 16.98 -29.07
N ASN A 282 -13.21 17.76 -29.80
CA ASN A 282 -13.53 19.11 -30.20
C ASN A 282 -13.91 19.27 -31.69
N GLY A 283 -13.90 18.16 -32.45
CA GLY A 283 -14.04 18.17 -33.90
C GLY A 283 -12.82 18.75 -34.59
N SER A 284 -12.77 18.65 -35.92
CA SER A 284 -11.66 19.18 -36.76
C SER A 284 -11.68 20.71 -36.93
N LYS A 285 -12.24 21.43 -35.98
CA LYS A 285 -12.21 22.90 -35.99
C LYS A 285 -10.91 23.38 -35.31
N VAL A 286 -9.80 23.17 -35.99
CA VAL A 286 -8.54 23.91 -35.79
C VAL A 286 -7.98 24.23 -37.16
#